data_d594128461932f261fbd7094ff38e3d9
#
_entry.id   d594128461932f261fbd7094ff38e3d9
#
_cell.length_a   1.000
_cell.length_b   1.000
_cell.length_c   1.000
_cell.angle_alpha   90.00
_cell.angle_beta   90.00
_cell.angle_gamma   90.00
#
_symmetry.space_group_name_H-M   'P 1'
#
loop_
_entity.id
_entity.type
_entity.pdbx_description
1 polymer ?
#
loop_
_entity_poly.entity_id
_entity_poly.type
_entity_poly.pdbx_seq_one_letter_code
_entity_poly.pdbx_strand_id
1 'polypeptide(L)'
;MPIATRAARCAMGVILADSALACPTYLLDVLHMNALPSAPRARYHRYLPQVAGYKKHPSQNVEHNDTQQAVSKTGIAIQPGDVATRFVLIEPSHPGNVGAAARAIKTMGFSRLILVRPRWPDVLQDPEAIAMASGADDVLAAAQCLQTLDEALAGVHWSIALSARSREYGPPVLTPRVAAETAAQMLAQPHTSAADTCIALVFGNERTGLANHDVERCSAIAHIPANPAYSSLNLAQAIQVLAYELRVAYTAALSSASSRFAATAPSVASDETRASSDEIEGMFQHLEKALTALDFFDPDNPKKLQSRLRRLFARAGLEREEVNILRGIAKHILLKIKS
;
A
#
# COMPACT_ATOMS: atom_id res chain seq x y z
N MET A 1 35.52 -19.96 -54.84
CA MET A 1 34.74 -19.32 -55.97
C MET A 1 33.45 -18.79 -55.40
N PRO A 2 33.16 -17.53 -55.69
CA PRO A 2 32.07 -16.72 -55.10
C PRO A 2 30.83 -16.67 -55.98
N ILE A 3 29.72 -16.06 -55.49
CA ILE A 3 28.72 -15.30 -56.25
C ILE A 3 27.70 -14.85 -55.19
N ALA A 4 27.69 -13.63 -54.76
CA ALA A 4 27.24 -12.37 -55.31
C ALA A 4 25.76 -12.07 -55.01
N THR A 5 25.58 -11.05 -54.17
CA THR A 5 24.75 -9.83 -54.28
C THR A 5 23.40 -9.85 -55.01
N ARG A 6 22.36 -9.34 -54.32
CA ARG A 6 21.59 -8.24 -54.89
C ARG A 6 20.69 -7.55 -53.85
N ALA A 7 20.90 -6.27 -53.75
CA ALA A 7 20.00 -5.29 -53.12
C ALA A 7 18.85 -4.91 -54.09
N ALA A 8 17.69 -4.56 -53.56
CA ALA A 8 16.73 -3.76 -54.27
C ALA A 8 16.04 -2.77 -53.31
N ARG A 9 16.29 -1.48 -53.58
CA ARG A 9 15.53 -0.32 -53.13
C ARG A 9 14.28 -0.17 -54.00
N CYS A 10 13.21 0.35 -53.42
CA CYS A 10 12.22 1.27 -54.06
C CYS A 10 11.36 1.80 -52.91
N ALA A 11 11.38 3.02 -52.56
CA ALA A 11 10.97 4.28 -53.18
C ALA A 11 9.48 4.60 -52.91
N MET A 12 9.30 5.58 -52.06
CA MET A 12 8.53 6.84 -52.21
C MET A 12 7.06 6.76 -52.69
N GLY A 13 6.19 7.31 -51.86
CA GLY A 13 4.86 7.76 -52.24
C GLY A 13 4.33 8.81 -51.25
N VAL A 14 4.51 10.07 -51.60
CA VAL A 14 3.97 11.25 -50.94
C VAL A 14 2.52 11.44 -51.41
N ILE A 15 1.57 11.69 -50.50
CA ILE A 15 0.33 12.43 -50.83
C ILE A 15 0.08 13.45 -49.71
N LEU A 16 0.11 14.71 -50.11
CA LEU A 16 -0.34 15.92 -49.42
C LEU A 16 -1.84 16.14 -49.72
N ALA A 17 -2.60 16.56 -48.73
CA ALA A 17 -3.75 17.47 -48.84
C ALA A 17 -4.13 17.92 -47.43
N ASP A 18 -3.80 19.09 -47.02
CA ASP A 18 -4.54 20.34 -47.02
C ASP A 18 -5.88 20.32 -46.27
N SER A 19 -5.87 20.98 -45.13
CA SER A 19 -6.84 22.02 -44.80
C SER A 19 -6.41 22.80 -43.56
N ALA A 20 -6.11 24.06 -43.85
CA ALA A 20 -5.82 25.11 -42.87
C ALA A 20 -7.11 25.53 -42.16
N LEU A 21 -6.98 25.89 -40.84
CA LEU A 21 -7.71 27.04 -40.27
C LEU A 21 -7.02 27.52 -38.99
N ALA A 22 -6.42 28.69 -39.13
CA ALA A 22 -6.34 29.83 -38.21
C ALA A 22 -5.79 29.65 -36.77
N CYS A 23 -4.57 30.13 -36.62
CA CYS A 23 -4.01 30.87 -35.49
C CYS A 23 -4.81 32.18 -35.23
N PRO A 24 -4.77 32.82 -34.01
CA PRO A 24 -3.63 33.71 -33.77
C PRO A 24 -3.13 33.82 -32.30
N THR A 25 -1.81 34.07 -32.20
CA THR A 25 -1.12 35.05 -31.35
C THR A 25 -1.36 35.04 -29.85
N TYR A 26 -0.35 34.54 -29.07
CA TYR A 26 0.27 35.20 -27.93
C TYR A 26 1.72 34.69 -27.83
N LEU A 27 2.60 35.38 -28.50
CA LEU A 27 4.06 35.33 -28.27
C LEU A 27 4.49 36.79 -28.09
N LEU A 28 5.37 37.01 -27.11
CA LEU A 28 6.00 38.27 -26.65
C LEU A 28 5.41 38.75 -25.29
N ASP A 29 6.15 38.40 -24.25
CA ASP A 29 6.75 39.32 -23.30
C ASP A 29 7.38 38.55 -22.12
N VAL A 30 8.62 38.06 -22.30
CA VAL A 30 9.54 37.71 -21.18
C VAL A 30 10.95 38.13 -21.58
N LEU A 31 11.20 39.43 -21.53
CA LEU A 31 12.55 39.99 -21.38
C LEU A 31 12.39 41.39 -20.77
N HIS A 32 13.03 41.59 -19.64
CA HIS A 32 13.19 42.79 -18.82
C HIS A 32 12.35 42.79 -17.55
N MET A 33 12.99 42.30 -16.48
CA MET A 33 13.01 43.01 -15.18
C MET A 33 14.19 42.52 -14.33
N ASN A 34 15.32 43.21 -14.53
CA ASN A 34 16.37 43.30 -13.54
C ASN A 34 15.98 44.38 -12.50
N ALA A 35 16.34 44.09 -11.23
CA ALA A 35 16.52 45.02 -10.14
C ALA A 35 15.28 45.69 -9.52
N LEU A 36 14.90 45.21 -8.33
CA LEU A 36 14.35 46.07 -7.29
C LEU A 36 14.94 45.67 -5.92
N PRO A 37 15.10 46.67 -5.00
CA PRO A 37 15.92 46.55 -3.80
C PRO A 37 15.17 45.96 -2.61
N SER A 38 15.97 45.46 -1.65
CA SER A 38 15.59 45.02 -0.31
C SER A 38 14.62 45.97 0.42
N ALA A 39 13.47 45.49 0.82
CA ALA A 39 12.56 46.12 1.74
C ALA A 39 12.43 45.34 3.07
N PRO A 40 12.20 45.99 4.22
CA PRO A 40 12.48 45.45 5.55
C PRO A 40 11.36 44.54 6.08
N ARG A 41 11.77 43.58 6.93
CA ARG A 41 10.90 42.68 7.69
C ARG A 41 9.84 43.45 8.50
N ALA A 42 8.58 43.39 8.09
CA ALA A 42 7.45 43.83 8.90
C ALA A 42 7.06 42.70 9.88
N ARG A 43 7.09 43.07 11.17
CA ARG A 43 6.61 42.27 12.30
C ARG A 43 5.09 42.14 12.20
N TYR A 44 4.58 40.92 12.07
CA TYR A 44 3.15 40.66 12.26
C TYR A 44 2.83 40.65 13.74
N HIS A 45 2.22 41.71 14.21
CA HIS A 45 1.58 41.81 15.52
C HIS A 45 0.26 41.07 15.54
N ARG A 46 0.09 40.29 16.60
CA ARG A 46 -1.12 39.57 17.02
C ARG A 46 -2.38 40.40 16.92
N TYR A 47 -3.42 39.83 16.33
CA TYR A 47 -4.80 40.13 16.66
C TYR A 47 -5.45 38.88 17.21
N LEU A 48 -5.69 38.87 18.53
CA LEU A 48 -6.58 37.94 19.22
C LEU A 48 -7.86 38.68 19.53
N PRO A 49 -9.04 38.25 19.11
CA PRO A 49 -10.27 38.74 19.77
C PRO A 49 -10.49 37.92 21.04
N GLN A 50 -10.62 38.64 22.14
CA GLN A 50 -11.11 38.11 23.42
C GLN A 50 -12.58 37.75 23.28
N VAL A 51 -12.93 36.48 23.54
CA VAL A 51 -14.30 36.06 23.81
C VAL A 51 -14.38 35.62 25.27
N ALA A 52 -15.17 36.40 26.02
CA ALA A 52 -15.41 36.21 27.43
C ALA A 52 -16.35 35.03 27.71
N GLY A 53 -16.07 34.29 28.78
CA GLY A 53 -17.09 33.70 29.66
C GLY A 53 -17.59 32.30 29.27
N TYR A 54 -16.90 31.23 29.71
CA TYR A 54 -17.55 29.95 29.92
C TYR A 54 -17.48 29.56 31.40
N LYS A 55 -18.65 29.53 32.06
CA LYS A 55 -18.83 29.08 33.45
C LYS A 55 -18.70 27.55 33.51
N LYS A 56 -17.88 27.08 34.45
CA LYS A 56 -17.82 25.67 34.88
C LYS A 56 -19.10 25.32 35.66
N HIS A 57 -19.72 24.19 35.30
CA HIS A 57 -20.69 23.50 36.17
C HIS A 57 -20.09 22.18 36.67
N PRO A 58 -20.45 21.77 37.91
CA PRO A 58 -19.74 20.70 38.61
C PRO A 58 -20.25 19.29 38.23
N SER A 59 -19.30 18.35 38.44
CA SER A 59 -19.40 16.89 38.32
C SER A 59 -20.60 16.28 39.05
N GLN A 60 -21.31 15.37 38.36
CA GLN A 60 -22.07 14.32 39.01
C GLN A 60 -21.54 12.96 38.51
N ASN A 61 -21.06 12.16 39.47
CA ASN A 61 -20.76 10.75 39.33
C ASN A 61 -22.05 9.98 39.05
N VAL A 62 -22.04 9.16 37.99
CA VAL A 62 -22.92 8.01 37.86
C VAL A 62 -22.06 6.86 37.32
N GLU A 63 -21.78 5.91 38.21
CA GLU A 63 -21.32 4.56 37.84
C GLU A 63 -22.47 3.85 37.14
N HIS A 64 -22.26 3.37 35.92
CA HIS A 64 -23.00 2.24 35.38
C HIS A 64 -22.11 1.43 34.45
N ASN A 65 -21.91 0.17 34.82
CA ASN A 65 -21.49 -0.92 33.97
C ASN A 65 -22.38 -0.98 32.72
N ASP A 66 -21.77 -0.93 31.56
CA ASP A 66 -22.29 -1.62 30.38
C ASP A 66 -21.17 -1.87 29.37
N THR A 67 -20.77 -3.12 29.32
CA THR A 67 -19.99 -3.72 28.24
C THR A 67 -20.91 -3.84 27.05
N GLN A 68 -20.93 -2.84 26.15
CA GLN A 68 -21.34 -2.98 24.73
C GLN A 68 -21.31 -1.63 24.02
N GLN A 69 -20.70 -1.62 22.83
CA GLN A 69 -20.72 -0.55 21.82
C GLN A 69 -19.94 0.73 22.13
N ALA A 70 -18.66 0.72 21.76
CA ALA A 70 -17.93 1.95 21.50
C ALA A 70 -18.49 2.64 20.24
N VAL A 71 -19.55 3.41 20.43
CA VAL A 71 -20.04 4.36 19.42
C VAL A 71 -19.15 5.57 19.49
N SER A 72 -18.32 5.76 18.46
CA SER A 72 -17.56 7.00 18.25
C SER A 72 -18.50 8.19 18.31
N LYS A 73 -18.12 9.27 19.02
CA LYS A 73 -18.91 10.51 19.20
C LYS A 73 -19.21 11.28 17.89
N THR A 74 -18.89 10.75 16.73
CA THR A 74 -19.11 11.34 15.40
C THR A 74 -20.04 10.55 14.48
N GLY A 75 -20.76 9.55 14.97
CA GLY A 75 -21.85 8.92 14.19
C GLY A 75 -21.46 8.19 12.91
N ILE A 76 -20.16 8.05 12.61
CA ILE A 76 -19.66 7.27 11.47
C ILE A 76 -19.43 5.85 11.96
N ALA A 77 -20.26 4.93 11.55
CA ALA A 77 -20.05 3.50 11.82
C ALA A 77 -18.67 3.08 11.28
N ILE A 78 -17.85 2.47 12.16
CA ILE A 78 -16.57 1.87 11.75
C ILE A 78 -16.90 0.79 10.71
N GLN A 79 -16.36 0.94 9.50
CA GLN A 79 -16.57 -0.02 8.43
C GLN A 79 -15.67 -1.25 8.67
N PRO A 80 -16.13 -2.48 8.40
CA PRO A 80 -15.33 -3.68 8.64
C PRO A 80 -13.93 -3.66 8.02
N GLY A 81 -13.78 -3.04 6.86
CA GLY A 81 -12.50 -2.87 6.17
C GLY A 81 -11.49 -1.97 6.88
N ASP A 82 -11.96 -1.02 7.70
CA ASP A 82 -11.10 -0.06 8.39
C ASP A 82 -10.24 -0.76 9.47
N VAL A 83 -10.77 -1.77 10.14
CA VAL A 83 -10.05 -2.56 11.15
C VAL A 83 -9.17 -3.63 10.52
N ALA A 84 -9.57 -4.15 9.36
CA ALA A 84 -8.85 -5.21 8.66
C ALA A 84 -7.63 -4.71 7.85
N THR A 85 -7.42 -3.38 7.76
CA THR A 85 -6.36 -2.79 6.94
C THR A 85 -5.21 -2.26 7.80
N ARG A 86 -3.98 -2.73 7.54
CA ARG A 86 -2.73 -2.28 8.19
C ARG A 86 -1.95 -1.37 7.26
N PHE A 87 -1.44 -0.27 7.80
CA PHE A 87 -0.49 0.62 7.12
C PHE A 87 0.89 0.41 7.73
N VAL A 88 1.82 -0.15 6.96
CA VAL A 88 3.15 -0.55 7.42
C VAL A 88 4.19 0.39 6.84
N LEU A 89 4.93 1.10 7.68
CA LEU A 89 6.03 1.98 7.28
C LEU A 89 7.36 1.32 7.62
N ILE A 90 8.20 1.06 6.62
CA ILE A 90 9.52 0.46 6.80
C ILE A 90 10.57 1.57 6.91
N GLU A 91 11.29 1.57 8.03
CA GLU A 91 12.39 2.50 8.33
C GLU A 91 12.03 3.98 8.11
N PRO A 92 10.85 4.46 8.57
CA PRO A 92 10.54 5.87 8.44
C PRO A 92 11.64 6.71 9.11
N SER A 93 12.10 7.76 8.40
CA SER A 93 13.27 8.53 8.81
C SER A 93 12.94 9.89 9.42
N HIS A 94 11.74 10.40 9.18
CA HIS A 94 11.30 11.71 9.67
C HIS A 94 10.06 11.59 10.55
N PRO A 95 10.11 12.07 11.81
CA PRO A 95 8.97 12.03 12.72
C PRO A 95 7.74 12.71 12.15
N GLY A 96 7.90 13.85 11.50
CA GLY A 96 6.80 14.60 10.89
C GLY A 96 6.06 13.78 9.81
N ASN A 97 6.74 12.90 9.07
CA ASN A 97 6.09 12.02 8.11
C ASN A 97 5.26 10.93 8.79
N VAL A 98 5.70 10.43 9.96
CA VAL A 98 4.94 9.46 10.75
C VAL A 98 3.65 10.09 11.28
N GLY A 99 3.74 11.31 11.83
CA GLY A 99 2.55 12.05 12.27
C GLY A 99 1.59 12.38 11.13
N ALA A 100 2.11 12.87 10.01
CA ALA A 100 1.30 13.16 8.83
C ALA A 100 0.66 11.89 8.24
N ALA A 101 1.34 10.74 8.31
CA ALA A 101 0.79 9.43 7.94
C ALA A 101 -0.38 9.05 8.84
N ALA A 102 -0.24 9.17 10.15
CA ALA A 102 -1.33 8.91 11.09
C ALA A 102 -2.56 9.77 10.79
N ARG A 103 -2.36 11.07 10.47
CA ARG A 103 -3.43 11.96 10.04
C ARG A 103 -4.09 11.50 8.75
N ALA A 104 -3.31 11.12 7.73
CA ALA A 104 -3.82 10.65 6.45
C ALA A 104 -4.68 9.38 6.63
N ILE A 105 -4.22 8.43 7.43
CA ILE A 105 -4.90 7.20 7.78
C ILE A 105 -6.23 7.50 8.48
N LYS A 106 -6.20 8.30 9.55
CA LYS A 106 -7.39 8.66 10.32
C LYS A 106 -8.42 9.42 9.50
N THR A 107 -7.99 10.34 8.64
CA THR A 107 -8.89 11.14 7.78
C THR A 107 -9.72 10.24 6.85
N MET A 108 -9.17 9.09 6.44
CA MET A 108 -9.87 8.11 5.60
C MET A 108 -10.58 7.01 6.41
N GLY A 109 -10.62 7.11 7.73
CA GLY A 109 -11.34 6.20 8.62
C GLY A 109 -10.56 4.95 9.02
N PHE A 110 -9.25 4.90 8.75
CA PHE A 110 -8.38 3.81 9.19
C PHE A 110 -7.64 4.15 10.48
N SER A 111 -7.17 3.13 11.19
CA SER A 111 -6.53 3.32 12.52
C SER A 111 -5.27 2.49 12.74
N ARG A 112 -4.98 1.47 11.93
CA ARG A 112 -3.88 0.51 12.19
C ARG A 112 -2.59 0.94 11.51
N LEU A 113 -1.72 1.62 12.26
CA LEU A 113 -0.38 2.02 11.85
C LEU A 113 0.66 1.09 12.48
N ILE A 114 1.60 0.59 11.68
CA ILE A 114 2.72 -0.24 12.09
C ILE A 114 4.01 0.37 11.56
N LEU A 115 5.01 0.50 12.41
CA LEU A 115 6.35 0.94 12.05
C LEU A 115 7.31 -0.23 12.14
N VAL A 116 8.07 -0.49 11.10
CA VAL A 116 9.11 -1.52 11.09
C VAL A 116 10.46 -0.85 11.13
N ARG A 117 11.22 -1.07 12.18
CA ARG A 117 12.56 -0.48 12.39
C ARG A 117 12.59 1.04 12.15
N PRO A 118 11.75 1.85 12.83
CA PRO A 118 11.82 3.30 12.68
C PRO A 118 13.23 3.79 13.06
N ARG A 119 13.73 4.79 12.35
CA ARG A 119 15.06 5.35 12.60
C ARG A 119 15.22 5.86 14.04
N TRP A 120 14.15 6.43 14.59
CA TRP A 120 14.09 6.97 15.94
C TRP A 120 13.21 6.07 16.78
N PRO A 121 13.73 5.43 17.84
CA PRO A 121 12.95 4.51 18.68
C PRO A 121 11.71 5.17 19.29
N ASP A 122 11.82 6.43 19.69
CA ASP A 122 10.76 7.20 20.37
C ASP A 122 9.93 8.06 19.39
N VAL A 123 9.92 7.71 18.10
CA VAL A 123 9.27 8.50 17.04
C VAL A 123 7.78 8.75 17.30
N LEU A 124 7.09 7.86 17.99
CA LEU A 124 5.67 8.02 18.33
C LEU A 124 5.40 9.07 19.39
N GLN A 125 6.41 9.41 20.21
CA GLN A 125 6.38 10.45 21.24
C GLN A 125 7.08 11.75 20.78
N ASP A 126 7.65 11.76 19.58
CA ASP A 126 8.37 12.92 19.06
C ASP A 126 7.40 14.12 18.89
N PRO A 127 7.77 15.31 19.39
CA PRO A 127 6.92 16.49 19.28
C PRO A 127 6.52 16.87 17.85
N GLU A 128 7.40 16.62 16.87
CA GLU A 128 7.11 16.85 15.46
C GLU A 128 6.07 15.84 14.93
N ALA A 129 6.17 14.57 15.32
CA ALA A 129 5.19 13.56 14.95
C ALA A 129 3.81 13.92 15.52
N ILE A 130 3.74 14.30 16.79
CA ILE A 130 2.49 14.72 17.45
C ILE A 130 1.91 15.95 16.77
N ALA A 131 2.72 16.97 16.51
CA ALA A 131 2.28 18.21 15.86
C ALA A 131 1.71 17.94 14.44
N MET A 132 2.38 17.08 13.66
CA MET A 132 1.95 16.72 12.30
C MET A 132 0.75 15.76 12.26
N ALA A 133 0.53 15.00 13.34
CA ALA A 133 -0.66 14.14 13.47
C ALA A 133 -1.95 14.98 13.60
N SER A 134 -1.86 16.19 14.17
CA SER A 134 -2.96 17.18 14.15
C SER A 134 -4.34 16.57 14.53
N GLY A 135 -4.42 15.94 15.72
CA GLY A 135 -5.63 15.28 16.23
C GLY A 135 -5.76 13.80 15.85
N ALA A 136 -4.75 13.18 15.24
CA ALA A 136 -4.65 11.73 15.05
C ALA A 136 -3.76 11.05 16.12
N ASP A 137 -3.75 11.64 17.34
CA ASP A 137 -2.94 11.15 18.47
C ASP A 137 -3.33 9.73 18.89
N ASP A 138 -4.57 9.36 18.73
CA ASP A 138 -5.09 8.02 18.97
C ASP A 138 -4.48 6.98 18.02
N VAL A 139 -4.27 7.32 16.75
CA VAL A 139 -3.59 6.44 15.77
C VAL A 139 -2.11 6.29 16.12
N LEU A 140 -1.43 7.39 16.54
CA LEU A 140 -0.06 7.31 17.02
C LEU A 140 0.06 6.47 18.28
N ALA A 141 -0.82 6.69 19.27
CA ALA A 141 -0.81 5.97 20.54
C ALA A 141 -1.09 4.46 20.37
N ALA A 142 -1.89 4.08 19.36
CA ALA A 142 -2.18 2.69 19.03
C ALA A 142 -1.16 2.05 18.08
N ALA A 143 -0.21 2.82 17.54
CA ALA A 143 0.77 2.33 16.58
C ALA A 143 1.75 1.34 17.24
N GLN A 144 2.16 0.34 16.47
CA GLN A 144 3.08 -0.70 16.90
C GLN A 144 4.45 -0.52 16.23
N CYS A 145 5.53 -0.68 16.99
CA CYS A 145 6.89 -0.75 16.46
C CYS A 145 7.36 -2.21 16.46
N LEU A 146 7.69 -2.73 15.27
CA LEU A 146 8.13 -4.10 15.06
C LEU A 146 9.55 -4.13 14.48
N GLN A 147 10.20 -5.29 14.56
CA GLN A 147 11.58 -5.46 14.10
C GLN A 147 11.65 -5.94 12.65
N THR A 148 10.65 -6.66 12.17
CA THR A 148 10.67 -7.27 10.84
C THR A 148 9.39 -7.00 10.08
N LEU A 149 9.47 -7.03 8.74
CA LEU A 149 8.30 -6.98 7.86
C LEU A 149 7.44 -8.23 8.06
N ASP A 150 8.05 -9.38 8.34
CA ASP A 150 7.34 -10.63 8.55
C ASP A 150 6.39 -10.55 9.75
N GLU A 151 6.84 -9.95 10.85
CA GLU A 151 5.98 -9.67 12.00
C GLU A 151 4.80 -8.75 11.63
N ALA A 152 5.05 -7.74 10.80
CA ALA A 152 4.01 -6.81 10.36
C ALA A 152 2.99 -7.46 9.40
N LEU A 153 3.42 -8.47 8.65
CA LEU A 153 2.60 -9.23 7.71
C LEU A 153 1.99 -10.50 8.30
N ALA A 154 2.27 -10.82 9.57
CA ALA A 154 1.69 -11.99 10.23
C ALA A 154 0.15 -11.96 10.17
N GLY A 155 -0.48 -13.04 9.65
CA GLY A 155 -1.92 -13.13 9.44
C GLY A 155 -2.48 -12.20 8.35
N VAL A 156 -1.64 -11.59 7.52
CA VAL A 156 -2.08 -10.80 6.36
C VAL A 156 -2.33 -11.73 5.17
N HIS A 157 -3.50 -11.59 4.54
CA HIS A 157 -3.91 -12.40 3.39
C HIS A 157 -3.52 -11.78 2.06
N TRP A 158 -3.39 -10.46 2.02
CA TRP A 158 -2.94 -9.76 0.83
C TRP A 158 -2.20 -8.49 1.20
N SER A 159 -0.99 -8.33 0.65
CA SER A 159 -0.11 -7.22 0.94
C SER A 159 0.28 -6.47 -0.34
N ILE A 160 0.32 -5.15 -0.26
CA ILE A 160 0.57 -4.24 -1.37
C ILE A 160 1.79 -3.40 -1.05
N ALA A 161 2.86 -3.55 -1.81
CA ALA A 161 4.04 -2.68 -1.73
C ALA A 161 3.83 -1.41 -2.56
N LEU A 162 4.03 -0.23 -1.98
CA LEU A 162 4.03 1.00 -2.78
C LEU A 162 5.42 1.27 -3.34
N SER A 163 5.52 1.39 -4.67
CA SER A 163 6.79 1.67 -5.32
C SER A 163 6.62 2.51 -6.59
N ALA A 164 7.45 3.56 -6.70
CA ALA A 164 7.59 4.32 -7.95
C ALA A 164 8.59 3.67 -8.93
N ARG A 165 9.40 2.70 -8.47
CA ARG A 165 10.45 2.07 -9.28
C ARG A 165 9.88 0.89 -10.06
N SER A 166 10.18 0.85 -11.37
CA SER A 166 10.00 -0.37 -12.16
C SER A 166 10.98 -1.45 -11.71
N ARG A 167 10.52 -2.71 -11.66
CA ARG A 167 11.34 -3.87 -11.34
C ARG A 167 11.21 -4.92 -12.40
N GLU A 168 12.33 -5.49 -12.79
CA GLU A 168 12.36 -6.57 -13.80
C GLU A 168 11.65 -7.83 -13.28
N TYR A 169 11.84 -8.11 -11.99
CA TYR A 169 11.22 -9.24 -11.28
C TYR A 169 10.52 -8.72 -10.03
N GLY A 170 9.29 -9.13 -9.82
CA GLY A 170 8.50 -8.72 -8.66
C GLY A 170 7.04 -9.13 -8.80
N PRO A 171 6.22 -8.86 -7.78
CA PRO A 171 4.77 -9.06 -7.82
C PRO A 171 4.11 -8.27 -8.97
N PRO A 172 2.85 -8.59 -9.31
CA PRO A 172 2.07 -7.82 -10.27
C PRO A 172 2.01 -6.34 -9.91
N VAL A 173 2.12 -5.48 -10.93
CA VAL A 173 2.03 -4.02 -10.75
C VAL A 173 0.59 -3.58 -11.06
N LEU A 174 -0.01 -2.87 -10.13
CA LEU A 174 -1.38 -2.38 -10.18
C LEU A 174 -1.40 -0.86 -10.03
N THR A 175 -2.45 -0.21 -10.53
CA THR A 175 -2.75 1.17 -10.13
C THR A 175 -3.33 1.18 -8.71
N PRO A 176 -3.27 2.31 -7.96
CA PRO A 176 -3.87 2.42 -6.64
C PRO A 176 -5.35 2.04 -6.63
N ARG A 177 -6.10 2.42 -7.66
CA ARG A 177 -7.51 2.09 -7.81
C ARG A 177 -7.75 0.58 -7.94
N VAL A 178 -7.06 -0.09 -8.85
CA VAL A 178 -7.19 -1.55 -9.04
C VAL A 178 -6.77 -2.30 -7.78
N ALA A 179 -5.71 -1.85 -7.10
CA ALA A 179 -5.29 -2.41 -5.82
C ALA A 179 -6.38 -2.27 -4.76
N ALA A 180 -7.01 -1.10 -4.65
CA ALA A 180 -8.09 -0.85 -3.71
C ALA A 180 -9.36 -1.65 -4.00
N GLU A 181 -9.74 -1.77 -5.28
CA GLU A 181 -10.88 -2.59 -5.71
C GLU A 181 -10.64 -4.07 -5.40
N THR A 182 -9.42 -4.58 -5.64
CA THR A 182 -9.03 -5.95 -5.29
C THR A 182 -9.12 -6.19 -3.78
N ALA A 183 -8.61 -5.25 -2.97
CA ALA A 183 -8.71 -5.32 -1.51
C ALA A 183 -10.18 -5.36 -1.05
N ALA A 184 -11.03 -4.50 -1.63
CA ALA A 184 -12.45 -4.45 -1.30
C ALA A 184 -13.17 -5.75 -1.67
N GLN A 185 -12.85 -6.34 -2.81
CA GLN A 185 -13.40 -7.63 -3.24
C GLN A 185 -13.03 -8.75 -2.28
N MET A 186 -11.78 -8.80 -1.79
CA MET A 186 -11.35 -9.79 -0.82
C MET A 186 -12.08 -9.66 0.52
N LEU A 187 -12.30 -8.44 1.00
CA LEU A 187 -13.03 -8.19 2.24
C LEU A 187 -14.55 -8.44 2.10
N ALA A 188 -15.09 -8.35 0.89
CA ALA A 188 -16.52 -8.59 0.62
C ALA A 188 -16.85 -10.07 0.42
N GLN A 189 -15.87 -10.96 0.30
CA GLN A 189 -16.11 -12.40 0.21
C GLN A 189 -16.64 -12.93 1.54
N PRO A 190 -17.65 -13.80 1.53
CA PRO A 190 -18.16 -14.44 2.74
C PRO A 190 -17.12 -15.43 3.25
N HIS A 191 -16.15 -14.95 3.98
CA HIS A 191 -15.26 -15.79 4.75
C HIS A 191 -15.96 -16.24 6.02
N THR A 192 -15.53 -17.34 6.59
CA THR A 192 -16.07 -17.95 7.81
C THR A 192 -16.05 -16.98 8.99
N SER A 193 -15.30 -15.89 8.89
CA SER A 193 -15.37 -14.70 9.74
C SER A 193 -14.81 -13.49 8.97
N ALA A 194 -15.58 -12.43 8.82
CA ALA A 194 -15.10 -11.14 8.27
C ALA A 194 -13.95 -10.53 9.13
N ALA A 195 -13.71 -11.08 10.33
CA ALA A 195 -12.59 -10.74 11.20
C ALA A 195 -11.26 -11.35 10.73
N ASP A 196 -11.26 -12.33 9.83
CA ASP A 196 -10.07 -13.11 9.50
C ASP A 196 -9.30 -12.57 8.29
N THR A 197 -9.94 -11.80 7.39
CA THR A 197 -9.23 -11.24 6.24
C THR A 197 -8.51 -9.94 6.60
N CYS A 198 -7.19 -9.94 6.51
CA CYS A 198 -6.35 -8.78 6.76
C CYS A 198 -5.58 -8.36 5.51
N ILE A 199 -5.62 -7.06 5.21
CA ILE A 199 -4.91 -6.41 4.10
C ILE A 199 -3.77 -5.57 4.69
N ALA A 200 -2.61 -5.51 4.03
CA ALA A 200 -1.52 -4.62 4.41
C ALA A 200 -1.05 -3.75 3.24
N LEU A 201 -0.83 -2.48 3.52
CA LEU A 201 -0.13 -1.57 2.60
C LEU A 201 1.25 -1.29 3.17
N VAL A 202 2.29 -1.53 2.38
CA VAL A 202 3.68 -1.44 2.79
C VAL A 202 4.35 -0.27 2.07
N PHE A 203 4.89 0.65 2.86
CA PHE A 203 5.56 1.86 2.39
C PHE A 203 7.01 1.84 2.85
N GLY A 204 7.91 2.25 1.99
CA GLY A 204 9.33 2.27 2.29
C GLY A 204 9.83 3.59 2.86
N ASN A 205 11.11 3.61 3.16
CA ASN A 205 11.85 4.79 3.59
C ASN A 205 11.74 5.94 2.56
N GLU A 206 11.70 7.18 3.03
CA GLU A 206 11.49 8.38 2.20
C GLU A 206 12.59 8.58 1.15
N ARG A 207 13.82 8.19 1.45
CA ARG A 207 14.97 8.38 0.55
C ARG A 207 15.20 7.19 -0.36
N THR A 208 15.13 5.98 0.18
CA THR A 208 15.53 4.75 -0.51
C THR A 208 14.35 3.94 -1.04
N GLY A 209 13.13 4.21 -0.55
CA GLY A 209 11.94 3.42 -0.86
C GLY A 209 12.03 2.02 -0.24
N LEU A 210 11.31 1.07 -0.80
CA LEU A 210 11.32 -0.33 -0.41
C LEU A 210 12.53 -1.06 -1.02
N ALA A 211 13.19 -1.91 -0.26
CA ALA A 211 14.18 -2.84 -0.76
C ALA A 211 13.52 -3.94 -1.61
N ASN A 212 14.29 -4.63 -2.46
CA ASN A 212 13.72 -5.66 -3.34
C ASN A 212 13.13 -6.82 -2.55
N HIS A 213 13.80 -7.24 -1.47
CA HIS A 213 13.31 -8.32 -0.62
C HIS A 213 11.98 -7.97 0.07
N ASP A 214 11.77 -6.71 0.48
CA ASP A 214 10.50 -6.27 1.07
C ASP A 214 9.36 -6.32 0.04
N VAL A 215 9.65 -5.90 -1.20
CA VAL A 215 8.66 -5.94 -2.29
C VAL A 215 8.33 -7.36 -2.70
N GLU A 216 9.31 -8.25 -2.75
CA GLU A 216 9.10 -9.66 -3.09
C GLU A 216 8.29 -10.42 -2.02
N ARG A 217 8.22 -9.89 -0.80
CA ARG A 217 7.37 -10.40 0.28
C ARG A 217 5.89 -9.98 0.13
N CYS A 218 5.61 -8.98 -0.70
CA CYS A 218 4.26 -8.49 -0.92
C CYS A 218 3.57 -9.24 -2.06
N SER A 219 2.24 -9.26 -2.04
CA SER A 219 1.41 -9.93 -3.04
C SER A 219 1.29 -9.14 -4.34
N ALA A 220 1.34 -7.81 -4.25
CA ALA A 220 1.24 -6.89 -5.38
C ALA A 220 2.08 -5.63 -5.15
N ILE A 221 2.33 -4.88 -6.23
CA ILE A 221 2.91 -3.54 -6.19
C ILE A 221 1.84 -2.55 -6.61
N ALA A 222 1.59 -1.51 -5.81
CA ALA A 222 0.85 -0.34 -6.25
C ALA A 222 1.83 0.70 -6.81
N HIS A 223 1.56 1.19 -8.02
CA HIS A 223 2.33 2.25 -8.66
C HIS A 223 1.42 3.45 -8.90
N ILE A 224 1.72 4.58 -8.23
CA ILE A 224 1.02 5.84 -8.46
C ILE A 224 1.54 6.44 -9.77
N PRO A 225 0.68 6.70 -10.77
CA PRO A 225 1.09 7.28 -12.05
C PRO A 225 1.37 8.80 -11.87
N ALA A 226 2.51 9.11 -11.27
CA ALA A 226 2.99 10.46 -11.06
C ALA A 226 3.72 10.99 -12.31
N ASN A 227 4.09 12.29 -12.29
CA ASN A 227 4.87 12.90 -13.37
C ASN A 227 6.21 12.15 -13.56
N PRO A 228 6.50 11.61 -14.76
CA PRO A 228 7.75 10.88 -15.00
C PRO A 228 9.03 11.68 -14.70
N ALA A 229 8.99 13.01 -14.87
CA ALA A 229 10.12 13.89 -14.57
C ALA A 229 10.29 14.14 -13.05
N TYR A 230 9.24 13.90 -12.24
CA TYR A 230 9.26 14.10 -10.79
C TYR A 230 8.26 13.13 -10.13
N SER A 231 8.63 11.87 -10.03
CA SER A 231 7.73 10.78 -9.64
C SER A 231 7.71 10.48 -8.14
N SER A 232 8.63 11.08 -7.36
CA SER A 232 8.73 10.81 -5.92
C SER A 232 7.72 11.64 -5.15
N LEU A 233 6.73 10.98 -4.53
CA LEU A 233 5.82 11.60 -3.60
C LEU A 233 6.41 11.58 -2.18
N ASN A 234 6.03 12.57 -1.37
CA ASN A 234 6.23 12.49 0.07
C ASN A 234 5.48 11.26 0.63
N LEU A 235 6.03 10.64 1.67
CA LEU A 235 5.48 9.41 2.27
C LEU A 235 4.00 9.56 2.67
N ALA A 236 3.66 10.63 3.39
CA ALA A 236 2.28 10.86 3.84
C ALA A 236 1.32 11.16 2.67
N GLN A 237 1.80 11.83 1.61
CA GLN A 237 1.01 12.05 0.39
C GLN A 237 0.72 10.73 -0.32
N ALA A 238 1.70 9.84 -0.41
CA ALA A 238 1.54 8.52 -1.00
C ALA A 238 0.54 7.66 -0.20
N ILE A 239 0.62 7.71 1.13
CA ILE A 239 -0.33 7.06 2.04
C ILE A 239 -1.74 7.62 1.83
N GLN A 240 -1.88 8.96 1.71
CA GLN A 240 -3.18 9.60 1.49
C GLN A 240 -3.85 9.11 0.20
N VAL A 241 -3.09 8.97 -0.89
CA VAL A 241 -3.62 8.47 -2.18
C VAL A 241 -4.17 7.05 -2.02
N LEU A 242 -3.39 6.15 -1.42
CA LEU A 242 -3.81 4.75 -1.23
C LEU A 242 -5.00 4.64 -0.25
N ALA A 243 -4.95 5.38 0.86
CA ALA A 243 -6.03 5.41 1.84
C ALA A 243 -7.35 5.95 1.24
N TYR A 244 -7.26 6.97 0.37
CA TYR A 244 -8.41 7.50 -0.35
C TYR A 244 -9.02 6.46 -1.30
N GLU A 245 -8.22 5.81 -2.14
CA GLU A 245 -8.73 4.81 -3.08
C GLU A 245 -9.35 3.62 -2.33
N LEU A 246 -8.73 3.16 -1.22
CA LEU A 246 -9.32 2.13 -0.37
C LEU A 246 -10.66 2.58 0.23
N ARG A 247 -10.75 3.81 0.73
CA ARG A 247 -12.01 4.33 1.29
C ARG A 247 -13.12 4.33 0.26
N VAL A 248 -12.83 4.79 -0.96
CA VAL A 248 -13.78 4.81 -2.08
C VAL A 248 -14.23 3.38 -2.42
N ALA A 249 -13.30 2.44 -2.58
CA ALA A 249 -13.59 1.06 -2.94
C ALA A 249 -14.41 0.34 -1.86
N TYR A 250 -14.05 0.51 -0.58
CA TYR A 250 -14.78 -0.11 0.54
C TYR A 250 -16.20 0.44 0.66
N THR A 251 -16.38 1.75 0.49
CA THR A 251 -17.71 2.38 0.51
C THR A 251 -18.59 1.88 -0.64
N ALA A 252 -18.01 1.73 -1.84
CA ALA A 252 -18.74 1.18 -3.00
C ALA A 252 -19.13 -0.28 -2.80
N ALA A 253 -18.24 -1.11 -2.24
CA ALA A 253 -18.50 -2.52 -1.96
C ALA A 253 -19.64 -2.70 -0.95
N LEU A 254 -19.69 -1.88 0.09
CA LEU A 254 -20.79 -1.91 1.08
C LEU A 254 -22.12 -1.48 0.50
N SER A 255 -22.13 -0.46 -0.34
CA SER A 255 -23.36 -0.01 -1.02
C SER A 255 -23.92 -1.09 -1.94
N SER A 256 -23.04 -1.81 -2.65
CA SER A 256 -23.44 -2.93 -3.51
C SER A 256 -23.89 -4.17 -2.73
N ALA A 257 -23.30 -4.45 -1.56
CA ALA A 257 -23.72 -5.52 -0.68
C ALA A 257 -25.15 -5.25 -0.13
N SER A 258 -25.44 -4.02 0.31
CA SER A 258 -26.77 -3.62 0.77
C SER A 258 -27.84 -3.78 -0.31
N SER A 259 -27.49 -3.55 -1.59
CA SER A 259 -28.37 -3.76 -2.73
C SER A 259 -28.58 -5.24 -3.07
N ARG A 260 -27.59 -6.12 -2.81
CA ARG A 260 -27.69 -7.57 -3.06
C ARG A 260 -28.55 -8.32 -2.04
N PHE A 261 -28.69 -7.82 -0.82
CA PHE A 261 -29.63 -8.39 0.17
C PHE A 261 -31.09 -8.24 -0.24
N ALA A 262 -31.39 -7.41 -1.27
CA ALA A 262 -32.74 -7.29 -1.85
C ALA A 262 -33.00 -8.25 -3.03
N ALA A 263 -32.00 -8.99 -3.49
CA ALA A 263 -32.12 -9.93 -4.62
C ALA A 263 -31.47 -11.28 -4.25
N THR A 264 -32.27 -12.18 -3.69
CA THR A 264 -31.89 -13.56 -3.37
C THR A 264 -31.66 -14.38 -4.64
N ALA A 265 -30.39 -14.77 -4.90
CA ALA A 265 -30.08 -15.96 -5.68
C ALA A 265 -28.89 -16.68 -5.02
N PRO A 266 -28.96 -18.03 -4.82
CA PRO A 266 -27.88 -18.76 -4.17
C PRO A 266 -26.70 -18.88 -5.14
N SER A 267 -25.58 -18.22 -4.84
CA SER A 267 -24.33 -18.52 -5.47
C SER A 267 -23.67 -19.69 -4.72
N VAL A 268 -23.27 -20.70 -5.46
CA VAL A 268 -22.48 -21.83 -4.96
C VAL A 268 -21.19 -21.27 -4.34
N ALA A 269 -21.07 -21.41 -3.03
CA ALA A 269 -19.87 -21.01 -2.29
C ALA A 269 -18.75 -22.00 -2.61
N SER A 270 -17.71 -21.55 -3.30
CA SER A 270 -16.42 -22.20 -3.24
C SER A 270 -15.74 -21.73 -1.95
N ASP A 271 -15.56 -22.65 -1.03
CA ASP A 271 -14.95 -22.45 0.30
C ASP A 271 -13.41 -22.44 0.19
N GLU A 272 -12.89 -21.64 -0.74
CA GLU A 272 -11.46 -21.58 -1.04
C GLU A 272 -10.86 -20.37 -0.36
N THR A 273 -10.29 -20.58 0.81
CA THR A 273 -9.60 -19.54 1.58
C THR A 273 -8.20 -19.30 1.03
N ARG A 274 -7.92 -18.08 0.61
CA ARG A 274 -6.59 -17.64 0.18
C ARG A 274 -5.56 -17.87 1.29
N ALA A 275 -4.38 -18.36 0.94
CA ALA A 275 -3.31 -18.59 1.88
C ALA A 275 -2.78 -17.27 2.47
N SER A 276 -2.47 -17.28 3.77
CA SER A 276 -1.84 -16.15 4.44
C SER A 276 -0.37 -15.98 4.01
N SER A 277 0.19 -14.80 4.28
CA SER A 277 1.61 -14.52 4.00
C SER A 277 2.54 -15.50 4.71
N ASP A 278 2.20 -15.91 5.92
CA ASP A 278 2.99 -16.89 6.70
C ASP A 278 2.94 -18.29 6.09
N GLU A 279 1.77 -18.72 5.63
CA GLU A 279 1.59 -20.01 4.97
C GLU A 279 2.39 -20.07 3.65
N ILE A 280 2.34 -19.00 2.85
CA ILE A 280 3.09 -18.85 1.61
C ILE A 280 4.59 -18.87 1.89
N GLU A 281 5.05 -18.14 2.92
CA GLU A 281 6.47 -18.12 3.25
C GLU A 281 6.97 -19.46 3.77
N GLY A 282 6.20 -20.12 4.61
CA GLY A 282 6.50 -21.50 5.05
C GLY A 282 6.58 -22.48 3.86
N MET A 283 5.78 -22.29 2.82
CA MET A 283 5.86 -23.06 1.57
C MET A 283 7.19 -22.78 0.85
N PHE A 284 7.58 -21.51 0.69
CA PHE A 284 8.84 -21.16 0.05
C PHE A 284 10.06 -21.73 0.76
N GLN A 285 10.07 -21.71 2.10
CA GLN A 285 11.14 -22.31 2.90
C GLN A 285 11.26 -23.82 2.69
N HIS A 286 10.13 -24.53 2.57
CA HIS A 286 10.13 -25.96 2.26
C HIS A 286 10.59 -26.22 0.83
N LEU A 287 10.13 -25.42 -0.11
CA LEU A 287 10.51 -25.55 -1.52
C LEU A 287 12.00 -25.31 -1.73
N GLU A 288 12.56 -24.29 -1.08
CA GLU A 288 14.00 -24.01 -1.13
C GLU A 288 14.83 -25.19 -0.62
N LYS A 289 14.49 -25.73 0.54
CA LYS A 289 15.17 -26.92 1.09
C LYS A 289 15.10 -28.12 0.15
N ALA A 290 13.95 -28.34 -0.47
CA ALA A 290 13.76 -29.45 -1.40
C ALA A 290 14.57 -29.26 -2.71
N LEU A 291 14.58 -28.04 -3.25
CA LEU A 291 15.33 -27.71 -4.46
C LEU A 291 16.84 -27.74 -4.21
N THR A 292 17.30 -27.32 -3.03
CA THR A 292 18.72 -27.47 -2.62
C THR A 292 19.11 -28.95 -2.51
N ALA A 293 18.27 -29.75 -1.90
CA ALA A 293 18.54 -31.20 -1.75
C ALA A 293 18.55 -31.95 -3.09
N LEU A 294 17.90 -31.39 -4.14
CA LEU A 294 17.92 -31.90 -5.51
C LEU A 294 19.11 -31.36 -6.34
N ASP A 295 20.01 -30.57 -5.78
CA ASP A 295 21.07 -29.83 -6.48
C ASP A 295 20.52 -28.90 -7.61
N PHE A 296 19.23 -28.57 -7.56
CA PHE A 296 18.60 -27.65 -8.52
C PHE A 296 18.76 -26.18 -8.13
N PHE A 297 18.90 -25.91 -6.84
CA PHE A 297 19.09 -24.59 -6.28
C PHE A 297 20.36 -24.53 -5.43
N ASP A 298 21.22 -23.59 -5.75
CA ASP A 298 22.45 -23.32 -5.00
C ASP A 298 22.22 -22.08 -4.12
N PRO A 299 22.20 -22.22 -2.78
CA PRO A 299 22.04 -21.08 -1.87
C PRO A 299 23.17 -20.05 -1.97
N ASP A 300 24.38 -20.49 -2.30
CA ASP A 300 25.56 -19.60 -2.43
C ASP A 300 25.53 -18.83 -3.76
N ASN A 301 24.80 -19.32 -4.76
CA ASN A 301 24.60 -18.68 -6.05
C ASN A 301 23.14 -18.75 -6.48
N PRO A 302 22.23 -18.05 -5.78
CA PRO A 302 20.76 -18.21 -5.93
C PRO A 302 20.23 -17.74 -7.30
N LYS A 303 21.04 -17.01 -8.09
CA LYS A 303 20.63 -16.38 -9.35
C LYS A 303 19.31 -15.61 -9.16
N LYS A 304 18.35 -15.80 -10.09
CA LYS A 304 17.02 -15.16 -10.03
C LYS A 304 15.89 -16.18 -9.81
N LEU A 305 16.21 -17.41 -9.38
CA LEU A 305 15.22 -18.48 -9.30
C LEU A 305 14.14 -18.16 -8.26
N GLN A 306 14.53 -17.78 -7.05
CA GLN A 306 13.58 -17.45 -5.99
C GLN A 306 12.65 -16.31 -6.37
N SER A 307 13.18 -15.19 -6.87
CA SER A 307 12.38 -14.05 -7.32
C SER A 307 11.40 -14.43 -8.43
N ARG A 308 11.81 -15.34 -9.34
CA ARG A 308 10.92 -15.84 -10.41
C ARG A 308 9.80 -16.74 -9.88
N LEU A 309 10.10 -17.62 -8.93
CA LEU A 309 9.10 -18.46 -8.28
C LEU A 309 8.11 -17.61 -7.47
N ARG A 310 8.59 -16.64 -6.69
CA ARG A 310 7.73 -15.71 -5.98
C ARG A 310 6.80 -14.97 -6.93
N ARG A 311 7.31 -14.45 -8.03
CA ARG A 311 6.49 -13.79 -9.07
C ARG A 311 5.46 -14.74 -9.69
N LEU A 312 5.83 -15.99 -9.94
CA LEU A 312 4.92 -17.00 -10.51
C LEU A 312 3.73 -17.24 -9.56
N PHE A 313 4.01 -17.52 -8.30
CA PHE A 313 2.98 -17.83 -7.31
C PHE A 313 2.16 -16.60 -6.89
N ALA A 314 2.78 -15.39 -6.85
CA ALA A 314 2.03 -14.16 -6.62
C ALA A 314 0.95 -13.90 -7.68
N ARG A 315 1.21 -14.28 -8.95
CA ARG A 315 0.20 -14.17 -10.03
C ARG A 315 -0.90 -15.23 -9.92
N ALA A 316 -0.58 -16.41 -9.38
CA ALA A 316 -1.55 -17.48 -9.20
C ALA A 316 -2.53 -17.16 -8.08
N GLY A 317 -2.10 -16.40 -7.03
CA GLY A 317 -2.94 -16.06 -5.90
C GLY A 317 -3.33 -17.28 -5.09
N LEU A 318 -2.32 -18.02 -4.61
CA LEU A 318 -2.46 -19.34 -3.99
C LEU A 318 -3.49 -19.41 -2.87
N GLU A 319 -4.24 -20.49 -2.88
CA GLU A 319 -5.15 -20.92 -1.82
C GLU A 319 -4.43 -21.79 -0.78
N ARG A 320 -5.00 -21.88 0.42
CA ARG A 320 -4.41 -22.69 1.51
C ARG A 320 -4.19 -24.14 1.12
N GLU A 321 -5.12 -24.74 0.39
CA GLU A 321 -4.99 -26.12 -0.08
C GLU A 321 -3.88 -26.28 -1.11
N GLU A 322 -3.73 -25.33 -2.03
CA GLU A 322 -2.64 -25.34 -3.02
C GLU A 322 -1.27 -25.20 -2.35
N VAL A 323 -1.17 -24.32 -1.33
CA VAL A 323 0.04 -24.21 -0.48
C VAL A 323 0.34 -25.53 0.20
N ASN A 324 -0.65 -26.23 0.75
CA ASN A 324 -0.47 -27.54 1.39
C ASN A 324 -0.03 -28.60 0.40
N ILE A 325 -0.57 -28.62 -0.82
CA ILE A 325 -0.12 -29.51 -1.89
C ILE A 325 1.36 -29.28 -2.21
N LEU A 326 1.77 -28.04 -2.42
CA LEU A 326 3.17 -27.68 -2.72
C LEU A 326 4.12 -28.02 -1.57
N ARG A 327 3.71 -27.80 -0.33
CA ARG A 327 4.46 -28.23 0.86
C ARG A 327 4.57 -29.75 0.95
N GLY A 328 3.50 -30.47 0.58
CA GLY A 328 3.48 -31.93 0.51
C GLY A 328 4.48 -32.46 -0.52
N ILE A 329 4.53 -31.88 -1.71
CA ILE A 329 5.50 -32.23 -2.75
C ILE A 329 6.93 -32.01 -2.26
N ALA A 330 7.24 -30.85 -1.70
CA ALA A 330 8.56 -30.53 -1.17
C ALA A 330 8.98 -31.50 -0.06
N LYS A 331 8.07 -31.83 0.87
CA LYS A 331 8.31 -32.84 1.90
C LYS A 331 8.62 -34.22 1.33
N HIS A 332 7.90 -34.65 0.30
CA HIS A 332 8.10 -35.96 -0.33
C HIS A 332 9.46 -36.05 -1.03
N ILE A 333 9.90 -34.98 -1.67
CA ILE A 333 11.25 -34.87 -2.26
C ILE A 333 12.30 -35.07 -1.17
N LEU A 334 12.21 -34.33 -0.07
CA LEU A 334 13.16 -34.41 1.05
C LEU A 334 13.20 -35.81 1.71
N LEU A 335 12.09 -36.51 1.74
CA LEU A 335 12.04 -37.89 2.27
C LEU A 335 12.75 -38.88 1.34
N LYS A 336 12.53 -38.74 0.02
CA LYS A 336 13.15 -39.62 -0.99
C LYS A 336 14.65 -39.48 -1.12
N ILE A 337 15.19 -38.30 -0.88
CA ILE A 337 16.64 -38.05 -0.96
C ILE A 337 17.37 -38.61 0.28
N LYS A 338 16.67 -38.76 1.40
CA LYS A 338 17.23 -39.32 2.65
C LYS A 338 17.19 -40.86 2.71
N SER A 339 16.46 -41.51 1.81
CA SER A 339 16.35 -42.95 1.69
C SER A 339 17.31 -43.48 0.62
#